data_26ccfaffcdce8a7ca09e5a9f5d0dfbb8
#
_entry.id   26ccfaffcdce8a7ca09e5a9f5d0dfbb8
#
_cell.length_a   1.000
_cell.length_b   1.000
_cell.length_c   1.000
_cell.angle_alpha   90.00
_cell.angle_beta   90.00
_cell.angle_gamma   90.00
#
_symmetry.space_group_name_H-M   'P 1'
#
loop_
_entity.id
_entity.type
_entity.pdbx_description
1 polymer ?
#
loop_
_entity_poly.entity_id
_entity_poly.type
_entity_poly.pdbx_seq_one_letter_code
_entity_poly.pdbx_strand_id
1 'polypeptide(L)'
;DKTKLNFTILTDVDNYVIGDQGCVKVYGKQKGLKNSEIPKFESYLKNLSQIFDSLFYKNVLKIKSGGAAGGAAGFLKIFLNAKLDYGSEFIFKKINYRKYVKPGSIIITGEGRLDDQTINMKAPYSLISFLDNKNFFSVAIGGSVEYKNLKLLLNTFDLIFSTSDDINPSIKKDEAIKNLMKTSMDISKLLHLKKKIN
;
A
#
# COMPACT_ATOMS: atom_id res chain seq x y z
N ASP A 1 -18.82 26.25 -8.36
CA ASP A 1 -18.61 26.87 -7.04
C ASP A 1 -17.84 25.88 -6.16
N LYS A 2 -16.51 26.06 -6.04
CA LYS A 2 -15.61 25.19 -5.25
C LYS A 2 -15.80 25.36 -3.72
N THR A 3 -16.53 26.35 -3.29
CA THR A 3 -16.62 26.78 -1.89
C THR A 3 -17.49 25.86 -1.01
N LYS A 4 -18.28 24.99 -1.63
CA LYS A 4 -19.23 24.10 -0.93
C LYS A 4 -18.79 22.64 -0.88
N LEU A 5 -17.72 22.24 -1.57
CA LEU A 5 -17.28 20.86 -1.64
C LEU A 5 -15.98 20.66 -0.87
N ASN A 6 -15.96 19.64 -0.02
CA ASN A 6 -14.75 19.16 0.64
C ASN A 6 -14.20 17.97 -0.14
N PHE A 7 -12.96 18.09 -0.64
CA PHE A 7 -12.29 17.03 -1.37
C PHE A 7 -11.31 16.31 -0.46
N THR A 8 -11.33 14.99 -0.51
CA THR A 8 -10.29 14.14 0.08
C THR A 8 -9.74 13.24 -1.02
N ILE A 9 -8.43 13.28 -1.23
CA ILE A 9 -7.72 12.44 -2.18
C ILE A 9 -7.13 11.29 -1.39
N LEU A 10 -7.51 10.07 -1.73
CA LEU A 10 -7.00 8.87 -1.11
C LEU A 10 -5.77 8.38 -1.87
N THR A 11 -4.71 8.12 -1.13
CA THR A 11 -3.44 7.62 -1.66
C THR A 11 -3.02 6.36 -0.92
N ASP A 12 -2.14 5.58 -1.53
CA ASP A 12 -1.56 4.36 -0.97
C ASP A 12 -0.02 4.35 -1.04
N VAL A 13 0.55 5.51 -1.36
CA VAL A 13 2.01 5.68 -1.51
C VAL A 13 2.47 7.01 -0.90
N ASP A 14 3.73 7.04 -0.46
CA ASP A 14 4.36 8.21 0.17
C ASP A 14 5.23 9.03 -0.78
N ASN A 15 5.34 8.61 -2.02
CA ASN A 15 6.24 9.19 -3.00
C ASN A 15 5.92 10.65 -3.31
N TYR A 16 6.99 11.42 -3.51
CA TYR A 16 6.91 12.78 -4.04
C TYR A 16 6.66 12.77 -5.56
N VAL A 17 6.37 13.92 -6.11
CA VAL A 17 6.14 14.06 -7.55
C VAL A 17 7.40 13.75 -8.35
N ILE A 18 8.55 14.30 -7.95
CA ILE A 18 9.86 14.10 -8.58
C ILE A 18 10.94 13.79 -7.54
N GLY A 19 12.15 13.47 -8.01
CA GLY A 19 13.32 13.19 -7.17
C GLY A 19 13.60 11.71 -7.01
N ASP A 20 14.52 11.31 -6.13
CA ASP A 20 14.92 9.91 -5.99
C ASP A 20 13.79 9.00 -5.53
N GLN A 21 12.90 9.51 -4.70
CA GLN A 21 11.66 8.86 -4.30
C GLN A 21 10.44 9.38 -5.10
N GLY A 22 10.69 10.00 -6.25
CA GLY A 22 9.65 10.54 -7.11
C GLY A 22 8.90 9.45 -7.88
N CYS A 23 7.63 9.73 -8.19
CA CYS A 23 6.75 8.74 -8.83
C CYS A 23 7.26 8.27 -10.20
N VAL A 24 7.97 9.11 -10.94
CA VAL A 24 8.51 8.75 -12.27
C VAL A 24 9.63 7.72 -12.12
N LYS A 25 10.58 7.95 -11.19
CA LYS A 25 11.69 7.01 -10.95
C LYS A 25 11.22 5.69 -10.36
N VAL A 26 10.31 5.75 -9.40
CA VAL A 26 9.85 4.55 -8.67
C VAL A 26 8.91 3.69 -9.51
N TYR A 27 7.95 4.31 -10.18
CA TYR A 27 6.88 3.58 -10.87
C TYR A 27 6.94 3.64 -12.40
N GLY A 28 7.78 4.52 -12.97
CA GLY A 28 7.81 4.76 -14.41
C GLY A 28 8.09 3.49 -15.22
N LYS A 29 9.08 2.69 -14.82
CA LYS A 29 9.40 1.42 -15.48
C LYS A 29 8.24 0.44 -15.46
N GLN A 30 7.59 0.26 -14.31
CA GLN A 30 6.42 -0.60 -14.17
C GLN A 30 5.27 -0.15 -15.07
N LYS A 31 5.20 1.14 -15.37
CA LYS A 31 4.20 1.74 -16.26
C LYS A 31 4.66 1.87 -17.71
N GLY A 32 5.76 1.21 -18.09
CA GLY A 32 6.23 1.11 -19.46
C GLY A 32 7.24 2.17 -19.90
N LEU A 33 7.71 3.05 -19.00
CA LEU A 33 8.76 4.01 -19.37
C LEU A 33 10.13 3.34 -19.51
N LYS A 34 10.85 3.71 -20.55
CA LYS A 34 12.27 3.37 -20.70
C LYS A 34 13.13 4.24 -19.77
N ASN A 35 14.29 3.74 -19.36
CA ASN A 35 15.21 4.51 -18.53
C ASN A 35 15.60 5.86 -19.13
N SER A 36 15.77 5.92 -20.45
CA SER A 36 16.09 7.15 -21.18
C SER A 36 14.97 8.20 -21.15
N GLU A 37 13.75 7.82 -20.84
CA GLU A 37 12.59 8.72 -20.81
C GLU A 37 12.35 9.33 -19.42
N ILE A 38 12.86 8.70 -18.35
CA ILE A 38 12.68 9.16 -16.98
C ILE A 38 13.04 10.66 -16.80
N PRO A 39 14.24 11.14 -17.25
CA PRO A 39 14.60 12.56 -17.07
C PRO A 39 13.64 13.51 -17.78
N LYS A 40 13.11 13.10 -18.93
CA LYS A 40 12.15 13.88 -19.70
C LYS A 40 10.82 14.05 -18.96
N PHE A 41 10.28 12.95 -18.40
CA PHE A 41 9.04 13.01 -17.62
C PHE A 41 9.22 13.78 -16.29
N GLU A 42 10.35 13.64 -15.61
CA GLU A 42 10.66 14.47 -14.44
C GLU A 42 10.71 15.96 -14.80
N SER A 43 11.31 16.31 -15.93
CA SER A 43 11.33 17.70 -16.42
C SER A 43 9.91 18.22 -16.69
N TYR A 44 9.03 17.43 -17.30
CA TYR A 44 7.65 17.83 -17.52
C TYR A 44 6.91 18.12 -16.21
N LEU A 45 7.04 17.23 -15.20
CA LEU A 45 6.42 17.44 -13.90
C LEU A 45 7.02 18.64 -13.16
N LYS A 46 8.33 18.88 -13.30
CA LYS A 46 9.00 20.06 -12.74
C LYS A 46 8.47 21.34 -13.37
N ASN A 47 8.35 21.40 -14.69
CA ASN A 47 7.81 22.57 -15.38
C ASN A 47 6.34 22.83 -14.99
N LEU A 48 5.53 21.76 -14.91
CA LEU A 48 4.16 21.88 -14.44
C LEU A 48 4.08 22.40 -12.98
N SER A 49 5.00 21.95 -12.11
CA SER A 49 5.06 22.45 -10.73
C SER A 49 5.36 23.93 -10.64
N GLN A 50 6.24 24.45 -11.51
CA GLN A 50 6.54 25.88 -11.57
C GLN A 50 5.32 26.72 -11.96
N ILE A 51 4.50 26.23 -12.91
CA ILE A 51 3.24 26.87 -13.26
C ILE A 51 2.29 26.89 -12.05
N PHE A 52 2.18 25.78 -11.32
CA PHE A 52 1.34 25.72 -10.14
C PHE A 52 1.85 26.63 -9.02
N ASP A 53 3.15 26.71 -8.81
CA ASP A 53 3.77 27.62 -7.83
C ASP A 53 3.43 29.09 -8.16
N SER A 54 3.48 29.47 -9.41
CA SER A 54 3.14 30.84 -9.84
C SER A 54 1.65 31.18 -9.70
N LEU A 55 0.77 30.20 -9.91
CA LEU A 55 -0.69 30.40 -9.86
C LEU A 55 -1.27 30.29 -8.44
N PHE A 56 -0.72 29.41 -7.62
CA PHE A 56 -1.31 29.04 -6.32
C PHE A 56 -0.42 29.37 -5.13
N TYR A 57 0.83 29.84 -5.35
CA TYR A 57 1.83 30.10 -4.31
C TYR A 57 2.07 28.91 -3.38
N LYS A 58 2.00 27.68 -3.93
CA LYS A 58 2.13 26.42 -3.19
C LYS A 58 3.04 25.45 -3.94
N ASN A 59 4.05 24.91 -3.27
CA ASN A 59 5.01 24.00 -3.87
C ASN A 59 4.50 22.56 -3.86
N VAL A 60 4.09 22.07 -5.04
CA VAL A 60 3.61 20.69 -5.22
C VAL A 60 4.69 19.64 -4.96
N LEU A 61 5.97 19.98 -5.19
CA LEU A 61 7.08 19.04 -5.04
C LEU A 61 7.38 18.69 -3.58
N LYS A 62 6.91 19.49 -2.63
CA LYS A 62 7.06 19.25 -1.18
C LYS A 62 5.89 18.44 -0.58
N ILE A 63 4.93 18.05 -1.39
CA ILE A 63 3.76 17.32 -0.90
C ILE A 63 4.10 15.83 -0.82
N LYS A 64 4.18 15.29 0.40
CA LYS A 64 4.26 13.85 0.64
C LYS A 64 2.99 13.19 0.08
N SER A 65 3.12 12.00 -0.52
CA SER A 65 2.06 11.31 -1.28
C SER A 65 1.60 12.05 -2.55
N GLY A 66 2.18 13.20 -2.86
CA GLY A 66 1.85 13.97 -4.06
C GLY A 66 2.16 13.25 -5.36
N GLY A 67 3.08 12.28 -5.34
CA GLY A 67 3.45 11.44 -6.48
C GLY A 67 2.41 10.38 -6.84
N ALA A 68 1.41 10.12 -6.01
CA ALA A 68 0.36 9.16 -6.33
C ALA A 68 -0.31 9.48 -7.66
N ALA A 69 -0.68 8.41 -8.40
CA ALA A 69 -1.24 8.50 -9.75
C ALA A 69 -0.39 9.34 -10.73
N GLY A 70 0.95 9.18 -10.67
CA GLY A 70 1.88 9.89 -11.56
C GLY A 70 1.98 11.38 -11.28
N GLY A 71 1.76 11.81 -10.05
CA GLY A 71 1.80 13.21 -9.62
C GLY A 71 0.41 13.86 -9.51
N ALA A 72 -0.63 13.26 -10.06
CA ALA A 72 -1.97 13.83 -10.05
C ALA A 72 -2.46 14.21 -8.65
N ALA A 73 -2.16 13.40 -7.63
CA ALA A 73 -2.57 13.67 -6.25
C ALA A 73 -2.03 15.01 -5.73
N GLY A 74 -0.76 15.33 -5.98
CA GLY A 74 -0.15 16.58 -5.55
C GLY A 74 -0.76 17.81 -6.22
N PHE A 75 -0.95 17.74 -7.54
CA PHE A 75 -1.55 18.83 -8.30
C PHE A 75 -3.03 19.05 -7.93
N LEU A 76 -3.81 17.97 -7.82
CA LEU A 76 -5.22 18.07 -7.43
C LEU A 76 -5.39 18.55 -5.99
N LYS A 77 -4.47 18.17 -5.07
CA LYS A 77 -4.48 18.69 -3.70
C LYS A 77 -4.42 20.22 -3.68
N ILE A 78 -3.53 20.81 -4.47
CA ILE A 78 -3.40 22.28 -4.57
C ILE A 78 -4.63 22.88 -5.26
N PHE A 79 -4.99 22.34 -6.41
CA PHE A 79 -6.06 22.87 -7.26
C PHE A 79 -7.44 22.86 -6.58
N LEU A 80 -7.76 21.78 -5.87
CA LEU A 80 -9.05 21.61 -5.18
C LEU A 80 -8.99 22.01 -3.69
N ASN A 81 -7.83 22.44 -3.19
CA ASN A 81 -7.58 22.61 -1.75
C ASN A 81 -7.98 21.36 -0.95
N ALA A 82 -7.67 20.18 -1.49
CA ALA A 82 -8.07 18.90 -0.95
C ALA A 82 -7.21 18.47 0.24
N LYS A 83 -7.75 17.57 1.09
CA LYS A 83 -6.96 16.78 2.03
C LYS A 83 -6.33 15.60 1.29
N LEU A 84 -5.13 15.19 1.71
CA LEU A 84 -4.56 13.88 1.38
C LEU A 84 -4.74 12.97 2.60
N ASP A 85 -5.19 11.74 2.36
CA ASP A 85 -5.33 10.73 3.40
C ASP A 85 -4.93 9.35 2.83
N TYR A 86 -4.52 8.42 3.68
CA TYR A 86 -4.27 7.05 3.24
C TYR A 86 -5.58 6.32 3.01
N GLY A 87 -5.72 5.70 1.83
CA GLY A 87 -6.94 5.02 1.43
C GLY A 87 -7.33 3.90 2.37
N SER A 88 -6.37 3.08 2.80
CA SER A 88 -6.59 1.99 3.75
C SER A 88 -7.13 2.49 5.09
N GLU A 89 -6.49 3.50 5.69
CA GLU A 89 -6.93 4.08 6.96
C GLU A 89 -8.31 4.73 6.84
N PHE A 90 -8.55 5.48 5.75
CA PHE A 90 -9.83 6.11 5.50
C PHE A 90 -10.96 5.07 5.47
N ILE A 91 -10.76 3.98 4.72
CA ILE A 91 -11.76 2.89 4.63
C ILE A 91 -11.96 2.23 5.99
N PHE A 92 -10.88 1.86 6.70
CA PHE A 92 -11.00 1.21 8.01
C PHE A 92 -11.71 2.08 9.05
N LYS A 93 -11.47 3.40 9.04
CA LYS A 93 -12.22 4.37 9.87
C LYS A 93 -13.69 4.41 9.48
N LYS A 94 -13.99 4.46 8.17
CA LYS A 94 -15.38 4.55 7.67
C LYS A 94 -16.23 3.33 8.01
N ILE A 95 -15.68 2.12 7.87
CA ILE A 95 -16.40 0.88 8.23
C ILE A 95 -16.36 0.58 9.73
N ASN A 96 -15.66 1.42 10.51
CA ASN A 96 -15.41 1.18 11.94
C ASN A 96 -14.90 -0.24 12.21
N TYR A 97 -13.84 -0.61 11.49
CA TYR A 97 -13.26 -1.96 11.49
C TYR A 97 -12.98 -2.49 12.90
N ARG A 98 -12.51 -1.61 13.82
CA ARG A 98 -12.16 -1.98 15.22
C ARG A 98 -13.30 -2.71 15.95
N LYS A 99 -14.56 -2.37 15.70
CA LYS A 99 -15.72 -3.01 16.35
C LYS A 99 -15.88 -4.49 16.02
N TYR A 100 -15.28 -4.95 14.92
CA TYR A 100 -15.38 -6.36 14.49
C TYR A 100 -14.25 -7.23 15.05
N VAL A 101 -13.16 -6.61 15.54
CA VAL A 101 -12.03 -7.34 16.12
C VAL A 101 -12.24 -7.49 17.61
N LYS A 102 -12.45 -8.74 18.04
CA LYS A 102 -12.65 -9.11 19.44
C LYS A 102 -11.37 -9.78 19.99
N PRO A 103 -11.20 -9.83 21.32
CA PRO A 103 -10.14 -10.63 21.92
C PRO A 103 -10.17 -12.07 21.37
N GLY A 104 -9.01 -12.57 20.96
CA GLY A 104 -8.87 -13.89 20.34
C GLY A 104 -9.27 -14.00 18.86
N SER A 105 -9.64 -12.89 18.21
CA SER A 105 -9.87 -12.88 16.76
C SER A 105 -8.62 -13.31 16.00
N ILE A 106 -8.84 -14.00 14.87
CA ILE A 106 -7.79 -14.28 13.89
C ILE A 106 -8.01 -13.35 12.71
N ILE A 107 -7.01 -12.55 12.38
CA ILE A 107 -7.03 -11.60 11.28
C ILE A 107 -6.17 -12.17 10.16
N ILE A 108 -6.77 -12.46 9.03
CA ILE A 108 -6.07 -12.93 7.83
C ILE A 108 -6.12 -11.81 6.80
N THR A 109 -4.96 -11.41 6.30
CA THR A 109 -4.82 -10.40 5.26
C THR A 109 -3.80 -10.84 4.24
N GLY A 110 -3.74 -10.17 3.09
CA GLY A 110 -2.74 -10.49 2.08
C GLY A 110 -2.67 -9.51 0.93
N GLU A 111 -1.63 -9.67 0.16
CA GLU A 111 -1.40 -8.93 -1.08
C GLU A 111 -0.55 -9.76 -2.07
N GLY A 112 -0.39 -9.27 -3.30
CA GLY A 112 0.39 -9.98 -4.32
C GLY A 112 1.86 -10.18 -3.94
N ARG A 113 2.47 -9.22 -3.24
CA ARG A 113 3.86 -9.29 -2.78
C ARG A 113 4.02 -8.61 -1.44
N LEU A 114 4.52 -9.34 -0.45
CA LEU A 114 4.91 -8.81 0.85
C LEU A 114 6.37 -8.38 0.79
N ASP A 115 6.60 -7.08 0.82
CA ASP A 115 7.92 -6.44 0.71
C ASP A 115 8.04 -5.22 1.63
N ASP A 116 9.07 -4.40 1.43
CA ASP A 116 9.27 -3.15 2.17
C ASP A 116 8.16 -2.12 1.94
N GLN A 117 7.48 -2.18 0.81
CA GLN A 117 6.33 -1.29 0.54
C GLN A 117 5.10 -1.70 1.36
N THR A 118 4.99 -2.97 1.77
CA THR A 118 3.88 -3.45 2.61
C THR A 118 3.81 -2.66 3.91
N ILE A 119 4.94 -2.41 4.57
CA ILE A 119 5.01 -1.64 5.82
C ILE A 119 4.86 -0.12 5.62
N ASN A 120 4.88 0.36 4.38
CA ASN A 120 4.63 1.75 4.02
C ASN A 120 3.13 2.03 3.82
N MET A 121 2.32 1.69 4.83
CA MET A 121 0.88 2.00 4.90
C MET A 121 0.00 1.33 3.85
N LYS A 122 0.45 0.24 3.21
CA LYS A 122 -0.43 -0.62 2.41
C LYS A 122 -1.48 -1.31 3.29
N ALA A 123 -2.56 -1.78 2.66
CA ALA A 123 -3.71 -2.34 3.36
C ALA A 123 -3.39 -3.41 4.41
N PRO A 124 -2.52 -4.43 4.16
CA PRO A 124 -2.19 -5.43 5.18
C PRO A 124 -1.57 -4.84 6.44
N TYR A 125 -0.60 -3.95 6.30
CA TYR A 125 0.06 -3.29 7.43
C TYR A 125 -0.90 -2.35 8.16
N SER A 126 -1.62 -1.50 7.43
CA SER A 126 -2.57 -0.54 7.99
C SER A 126 -3.69 -1.24 8.76
N LEU A 127 -4.12 -2.43 8.29
CA LEU A 127 -5.13 -3.23 8.96
C LEU A 127 -4.72 -3.60 10.39
N ILE A 128 -3.47 -4.01 10.57
CA ILE A 128 -2.93 -4.43 11.88
C ILE A 128 -2.54 -3.23 12.74
N SER A 129 -1.85 -2.25 12.15
CA SER A 129 -1.37 -1.06 12.86
C SER A 129 -2.52 -0.16 13.34
N PHE A 130 -3.68 -0.22 12.70
CA PHE A 130 -4.87 0.52 13.10
C PHE A 130 -5.52 -0.02 14.38
N LEU A 131 -5.13 -1.23 14.84
CA LEU A 131 -5.66 -1.85 16.05
C LEU A 131 -4.75 -1.53 17.25
N ASP A 132 -5.29 -0.86 18.26
CA ASP A 132 -4.55 -0.39 19.43
C ASP A 132 -4.14 -1.52 20.38
N ASN A 133 -4.87 -2.65 20.38
CA ASN A 133 -4.63 -3.81 21.26
C ASN A 133 -4.28 -5.04 20.43
N LYS A 134 -3.12 -5.64 20.70
CA LYS A 134 -2.68 -6.92 20.10
C LYS A 134 -3.32 -8.16 20.77
N ASN A 135 -4.60 -8.09 21.10
CA ASN A 135 -5.32 -9.24 21.63
C ASN A 135 -6.00 -10.07 20.52
N PHE A 136 -5.29 -10.19 19.41
CA PHE A 136 -5.68 -10.94 18.22
C PHE A 136 -4.45 -11.66 17.65
N PHE A 137 -4.68 -12.59 16.74
CA PHE A 137 -3.64 -13.30 16.01
C PHE A 137 -3.68 -12.91 14.54
N SER A 138 -2.54 -12.53 13.99
CA SER A 138 -2.44 -11.96 12.64
C SER A 138 -1.69 -12.86 11.68
N VAL A 139 -2.26 -13.08 10.51
CA VAL A 139 -1.69 -13.91 9.43
C VAL A 139 -1.63 -13.08 8.16
N ALA A 140 -0.45 -12.94 7.58
CA ALA A 140 -0.26 -12.34 6.27
C ALA A 140 0.00 -13.41 5.21
N ILE A 141 -0.66 -13.30 4.06
CA ILE A 141 -0.48 -14.19 2.91
C ILE A 141 0.01 -13.33 1.74
N GLY A 142 1.21 -13.63 1.24
CA GLY A 142 1.75 -13.02 0.01
C GLY A 142 1.67 -13.97 -1.17
N GLY A 143 1.45 -13.43 -2.37
CA GLY A 143 1.75 -14.16 -3.60
C GLY A 143 3.22 -14.56 -3.63
N SER A 144 4.08 -13.63 -3.18
CA SER A 144 5.49 -13.86 -2.84
C SER A 144 5.87 -13.05 -1.60
N VAL A 145 6.95 -13.46 -0.92
CA VAL A 145 7.48 -12.77 0.27
C VAL A 145 8.95 -12.42 0.03
N GLU A 146 9.32 -11.17 0.25
CA GLU A 146 10.70 -10.74 0.12
C GLU A 146 11.47 -10.97 1.43
N TYR A 147 12.30 -11.99 1.46
CA TYR A 147 13.00 -12.46 2.67
C TYR A 147 13.91 -11.41 3.33
N LYS A 148 14.47 -10.47 2.57
CA LYS A 148 15.30 -9.40 3.16
C LYS A 148 14.53 -8.52 4.16
N ASN A 149 13.20 -8.46 4.01
CA ASN A 149 12.31 -7.68 4.86
C ASN A 149 11.54 -8.51 5.88
N LEU A 150 11.83 -9.82 5.96
CA LEU A 150 11.09 -10.77 6.80
C LEU A 150 11.03 -10.33 8.28
N LYS A 151 12.15 -9.81 8.81
CA LYS A 151 12.19 -9.32 10.21
C LYS A 151 11.19 -8.19 10.47
N LEU A 152 11.05 -7.25 9.54
CA LEU A 152 10.09 -6.14 9.67
C LEU A 152 8.65 -6.64 9.57
N LEU A 153 8.40 -7.56 8.65
CA LEU A 153 7.08 -8.18 8.49
C LEU A 153 6.67 -9.00 9.72
N LEU A 154 7.61 -9.78 10.30
CA LEU A 154 7.37 -10.55 11.53
C LEU A 154 7.18 -9.70 12.79
N ASN A 155 7.63 -8.45 12.79
CA ASN A 155 7.29 -7.50 13.85
C ASN A 155 5.82 -7.03 13.78
N THR A 156 5.19 -7.20 12.62
CA THR A 156 3.81 -6.77 12.37
C THR A 156 2.83 -7.93 12.42
N PHE A 157 3.20 -9.05 11.81
CA PHE A 157 2.34 -10.23 11.67
C PHE A 157 2.89 -11.40 12.48
N ASP A 158 2.00 -12.15 13.15
CA ASP A 158 2.40 -13.34 13.92
C ASP A 158 2.81 -14.50 13.00
N LEU A 159 2.17 -14.64 11.84
CA LEU A 159 2.55 -15.59 10.80
C LEU A 159 2.53 -14.95 9.42
N ILE A 160 3.45 -15.41 8.58
CA ILE A 160 3.58 -14.99 7.18
C ILE A 160 3.68 -16.23 6.30
N PHE A 161 2.88 -16.27 5.25
CA PHE A 161 2.89 -17.33 4.25
C PHE A 161 3.14 -16.78 2.86
N SER A 162 3.94 -17.50 2.07
CA SER A 162 4.03 -17.31 0.62
C SER A 162 3.19 -18.36 -0.09
N THR A 163 2.47 -17.97 -1.14
CA THR A 163 1.77 -18.93 -2.01
C THR A 163 2.65 -19.43 -3.14
N SER A 164 3.82 -18.80 -3.35
CA SER A 164 4.80 -19.16 -4.37
C SER A 164 6.20 -19.00 -3.81
N ASP A 165 7.10 -19.90 -4.15
CA ASP A 165 8.51 -19.83 -3.76
C ASP A 165 9.28 -18.79 -4.57
N ASP A 166 8.81 -18.48 -5.78
CA ASP A 166 9.40 -17.51 -6.69
C ASP A 166 8.49 -16.31 -6.98
N ILE A 167 9.13 -15.14 -7.20
CA ILE A 167 8.47 -13.97 -7.76
C ILE A 167 8.25 -14.23 -9.25
N ASN A 168 7.23 -14.99 -9.60
CA ASN A 168 6.88 -15.24 -10.98
C ASN A 168 5.71 -14.35 -11.42
N PRO A 169 5.98 -13.24 -12.14
CA PRO A 169 4.92 -12.36 -12.63
C PRO A 169 4.03 -13.02 -13.70
N SER A 170 4.44 -14.17 -14.21
CA SER A 170 3.74 -14.91 -15.27
C SER A 170 2.94 -16.09 -14.76
N ILE A 171 2.73 -16.22 -13.45
CA ILE A 171 1.91 -17.31 -12.88
C ILE A 171 0.49 -17.27 -13.46
N LYS A 172 0.02 -18.40 -13.98
CA LYS A 172 -1.34 -18.51 -14.51
C LYS A 172 -2.37 -18.41 -13.38
N LYS A 173 -3.51 -17.78 -13.66
CA LYS A 173 -4.59 -17.57 -12.68
C LYS A 173 -4.99 -18.85 -11.94
N ASP A 174 -5.15 -19.96 -12.67
CA ASP A 174 -5.57 -21.24 -12.07
C ASP A 174 -4.51 -21.82 -11.13
N GLU A 175 -3.23 -21.61 -11.42
CA GLU A 175 -2.13 -22.03 -10.58
C GLU A 175 -2.08 -21.17 -9.30
N ALA A 176 -2.23 -19.85 -9.44
CA ALA A 176 -2.30 -18.95 -8.30
C ALA A 176 -3.47 -19.30 -7.35
N ILE A 177 -4.63 -19.66 -7.90
CA ILE A 177 -5.79 -20.11 -7.11
C ILE A 177 -5.45 -21.41 -6.38
N LYS A 178 -4.88 -22.41 -7.04
CA LYS A 178 -4.49 -23.69 -6.41
C LYS A 178 -3.50 -23.47 -5.26
N ASN A 179 -2.50 -22.63 -5.48
CA ASN A 179 -1.49 -22.30 -4.47
C ASN A 179 -2.14 -21.61 -3.26
N LEU A 180 -3.01 -20.64 -3.49
CA LEU A 180 -3.74 -19.97 -2.41
C LEU A 180 -4.64 -20.93 -1.64
N MET A 181 -5.33 -21.84 -2.31
CA MET A 181 -6.15 -22.89 -1.67
C MET A 181 -5.28 -23.79 -0.78
N LYS A 182 -4.14 -24.28 -1.30
CA LYS A 182 -3.20 -25.10 -0.52
C LYS A 182 -2.74 -24.37 0.73
N THR A 183 -2.24 -23.15 0.58
CA THR A 183 -1.78 -22.32 1.70
C THR A 183 -2.90 -22.09 2.73
N SER A 184 -4.12 -21.81 2.27
CA SER A 184 -5.28 -21.63 3.16
C SER A 184 -5.63 -22.90 3.93
N MET A 185 -5.52 -24.06 3.32
CA MET A 185 -5.73 -25.37 4.00
C MET A 185 -4.66 -25.60 5.07
N ASP A 186 -3.40 -25.28 4.79
CA ASP A 186 -2.30 -25.44 5.74
C ASP A 186 -2.45 -24.48 6.92
N ILE A 187 -2.83 -23.23 6.68
CA ILE A 187 -3.18 -22.27 7.74
C ILE A 187 -4.33 -22.82 8.60
N SER A 188 -5.40 -23.33 7.98
CA SER A 188 -6.54 -23.90 8.71
C SER A 188 -6.13 -25.04 9.63
N LYS A 189 -5.26 -25.95 9.17
CA LYS A 189 -4.73 -27.05 9.98
C LYS A 189 -3.92 -26.52 11.17
N LEU A 190 -3.03 -25.55 10.95
CA LEU A 190 -2.24 -24.94 12.04
C LEU A 190 -3.12 -24.29 13.10
N LEU A 191 -4.14 -23.54 12.69
CA LEU A 191 -5.08 -22.90 13.62
C LEU A 191 -5.91 -23.92 14.40
N HIS A 192 -6.25 -25.06 13.77
CA HIS A 192 -6.96 -26.14 14.44
C HIS A 192 -6.07 -26.86 15.49
N LEU A 193 -4.78 -27.05 15.18
CA LEU A 193 -3.81 -27.61 16.12
C LEU A 193 -3.65 -26.71 17.35
N LYS A 194 -3.56 -25.39 17.17
CA LYS A 194 -3.49 -24.43 18.29
C LYS A 194 -4.68 -24.57 19.25
N LYS A 195 -5.90 -24.83 18.74
CA LYS A 195 -7.08 -25.06 19.59
C LYS A 195 -7.04 -26.36 20.41
N LYS A 196 -6.23 -27.34 20.01
CA LYS A 196 -6.10 -28.63 20.74
C LYS A 196 -5.03 -28.58 21.80
N ILE A 197 -4.13 -27.60 21.79
CA ILE A 197 -3.00 -27.46 22.71
C ILE A 197 -3.35 -26.50 23.86
N ASN A 198 -4.33 -25.64 23.70
CA ASN A 198 -4.92 -24.76 24.72
C ASN A 198 -6.19 -25.37 25.30
#